data_96493eca463e6197e331adb9a848cb9b
#
_entry.id   96493eca463e6197e331adb9a848cb9b
#
_cell.length_a   1.000
_cell.length_b   1.000
_cell.length_c   1.000
_cell.angle_alpha   90.00
_cell.angle_beta   90.00
_cell.angle_gamma   90.00
#
_symmetry.space_group_name_H-M   'P 1'
#
loop_
_entity.id
_entity.type
_entity.pdbx_description
1 polymer ?
#
loop_
_entity_poly.entity_id
_entity_poly.type
_entity_poly.pdbx_seq_one_letter_code
_entity_poly.pdbx_strand_id
1 'polypeptide(L)'
;MMDLDLYNFSFGTHRDKNVIWIRFEKNNTLIQELREDFPSARWSSTNRAWHLPDLPAVRDALKLTRKEWGSQIKSEINEVNQKAFSDFIDQLKLKAYSKNTIRTYITEFGHLLRILRTFPVDDLSEDRLKDYFLYCLEKEKIKENHLNSRINAVKFYYEQVRKKSKMFFDIPRPKTPKLLPKMLSQAEVRKIFDHTTNQKHLLMLQLCYGMGLRVSEIVNLKIEHINSGNMLVLIAGAKGKKDRYTNLPESVLVLLRAYYKTYHPKDYLFEGQYGGAYTVRSVQSVFKQAMAKAKVNKSIGVHGLRHSYATHLMESGADIRFLQELLGHNSIKTTQIYTHITDVSKSKIKSPLDFL
;
A
#
# COMPACT_ATOMS: atom_id res chain seq x y z
N MET A 1 29.23 -6.49 -8.01
CA MET A 1 28.43 -6.49 -6.77
C MET A 1 29.35 -6.07 -5.65
N MET A 2 29.03 -5.02 -4.94
CA MET A 2 29.81 -4.40 -3.88
C MET A 2 30.11 -5.39 -2.74
N ASP A 3 31.37 -5.52 -2.33
CA ASP A 3 31.74 -6.29 -1.13
C ASP A 3 31.44 -5.44 0.12
N LEU A 4 30.34 -5.78 0.82
CA LEU A 4 29.82 -4.99 1.93
C LEU A 4 30.76 -4.90 3.13
N ASP A 5 31.69 -5.84 3.27
CA ASP A 5 32.64 -5.89 4.40
C ASP A 5 33.72 -4.80 4.30
N LEU A 6 33.89 -4.22 3.12
CA LEU A 6 34.85 -3.11 2.89
C LEU A 6 34.25 -1.73 3.23
N TYR A 7 32.96 -1.68 3.63
CA TYR A 7 32.25 -0.44 3.90
C TYR A 7 31.72 -0.40 5.32
N ASN A 8 31.88 0.73 5.97
CA ASN A 8 31.31 0.99 7.30
C ASN A 8 30.00 1.75 7.18
N PHE A 9 28.94 1.22 7.76
CA PHE A 9 27.60 1.80 7.72
C PHE A 9 27.20 2.39 9.07
N SER A 10 26.62 3.58 9.06
CA SER A 10 26.05 4.19 10.25
C SER A 10 24.77 4.95 9.92
N PHE A 11 23.85 5.05 10.88
CA PHE A 11 22.58 5.77 10.69
C PHE A 11 22.71 7.22 11.17
N GLY A 12 22.03 8.13 10.48
CA GLY A 12 22.01 9.54 10.86
C GLY A 12 21.01 10.34 10.05
N THR A 13 21.15 11.67 10.15
CA THR A 13 20.30 12.62 9.42
C THR A 13 21.15 13.50 8.52
N HIS A 14 20.63 13.86 7.36
CA HIS A 14 21.18 14.85 6.46
C HIS A 14 20.06 15.72 5.89
N ARG A 15 20.10 17.05 6.13
CA ARG A 15 19.05 18.00 5.73
C ARG A 15 17.65 17.50 6.13
N ASP A 16 17.47 17.17 7.42
CA ASP A 16 16.23 16.66 8.04
C ASP A 16 15.69 15.33 7.48
N LYS A 17 16.51 14.61 6.71
CA LYS A 17 16.14 13.29 6.19
C LYS A 17 17.02 12.21 6.81
N ASN A 18 16.41 11.08 7.19
CA ASN A 18 17.15 9.91 7.64
C ASN A 18 17.98 9.33 6.50
N VAL A 19 19.27 9.13 6.77
CA VAL A 19 20.22 8.57 5.81
C VAL A 19 21.05 7.45 6.43
N ILE A 20 21.61 6.62 5.58
CA ILE A 20 22.64 5.66 5.90
C ILE A 20 23.96 6.26 5.43
N TRP A 21 24.84 6.57 6.35
CA TRP A 21 26.19 7.03 6.07
C TRP A 21 27.06 5.84 5.70
N ILE A 22 27.89 6.00 4.65
CA ILE A 22 28.80 5.00 4.14
C ILE A 22 30.21 5.58 4.17
N ARG A 23 31.09 4.93 4.92
CA ARG A 23 32.49 5.31 5.06
C ARG A 23 33.38 4.15 4.68
N PHE A 24 34.42 4.43 3.96
CA PHE A 24 35.48 3.48 3.54
C PHE A 24 36.73 4.25 3.20
N GLU A 25 37.85 3.59 3.15
CA GLU A 25 39.12 4.18 2.71
C GLU A 25 39.01 4.66 1.27
N LYS A 26 39.61 5.84 1.00
CA LYS A 26 39.49 6.45 -0.33
C LYS A 26 40.08 5.54 -1.41
N ASN A 27 39.23 4.89 -2.15
CA ASN A 27 39.54 3.99 -3.24
C ASN A 27 38.55 4.23 -4.40
N ASN A 28 39.09 4.52 -5.59
CA ASN A 28 38.32 4.83 -6.76
C ASN A 28 37.45 3.64 -7.22
N THR A 29 37.95 2.41 -7.07
CA THR A 29 37.19 1.19 -7.39
C THR A 29 35.96 1.06 -6.49
N LEU A 30 36.11 1.23 -5.16
CA LEU A 30 35.00 1.18 -4.21
C LEU A 30 33.97 2.30 -4.45
N ILE A 31 34.45 3.49 -4.87
CA ILE A 31 33.55 4.59 -5.26
C ILE A 31 32.73 4.21 -6.50
N GLN A 32 33.36 3.60 -7.48
CA GLN A 32 32.72 3.18 -8.72
C GLN A 32 31.67 2.08 -8.44
N GLU A 33 32.04 1.03 -7.71
CA GLU A 33 31.13 -0.05 -7.29
C GLU A 33 29.92 0.50 -6.51
N LEU A 34 30.16 1.41 -5.54
CA LEU A 34 29.08 2.05 -4.79
C LEU A 34 28.11 2.82 -5.71
N ARG A 35 28.61 3.51 -6.71
CA ARG A 35 27.79 4.30 -7.65
C ARG A 35 27.09 3.45 -8.68
N GLU A 36 27.65 2.32 -9.08
CA GLU A 36 27.03 1.34 -9.97
C GLU A 36 25.89 0.60 -9.27
N ASP A 37 26.13 0.07 -8.07
CA ASP A 37 25.12 -0.65 -7.31
C ASP A 37 24.07 0.30 -6.69
N PHE A 38 24.47 1.54 -6.35
CA PHE A 38 23.60 2.56 -5.76
C PHE A 38 23.73 3.92 -6.47
N PRO A 39 23.12 4.10 -7.63
CA PRO A 39 23.19 5.38 -8.39
C PRO A 39 22.67 6.60 -7.64
N SER A 40 21.91 6.40 -6.56
CA SER A 40 21.43 7.48 -5.67
C SER A 40 22.40 7.86 -4.57
N ALA A 41 23.53 7.18 -4.44
CA ALA A 41 24.57 7.55 -3.49
C ALA A 41 25.07 8.99 -3.77
N ARG A 42 25.18 9.78 -2.72
CA ARG A 42 25.65 11.18 -2.80
C ARG A 42 26.75 11.40 -1.77
N TRP A 43 27.74 12.17 -2.17
CA TRP A 43 28.79 12.61 -1.27
C TRP A 43 28.36 13.84 -0.48
N SER A 44 28.61 13.83 0.82
CA SER A 44 28.45 14.99 1.70
C SER A 44 29.83 15.53 2.07
N SER A 45 30.18 16.72 1.59
CA SER A 45 31.42 17.40 1.93
C SER A 45 31.49 17.76 3.42
N THR A 46 30.37 18.15 4.01
CA THR A 46 30.27 18.49 5.44
C THR A 46 30.56 17.28 6.34
N ASN A 47 30.00 16.12 6.00
CA ASN A 47 30.16 14.90 6.82
C ASN A 47 31.32 14.01 6.33
N ARG A 48 32.00 14.39 5.25
CA ARG A 48 33.06 13.62 4.59
C ARG A 48 32.72 12.14 4.46
N ALA A 49 31.49 11.86 3.99
CA ALA A 49 30.96 10.52 3.85
C ALA A 49 29.97 10.45 2.69
N TRP A 50 29.84 9.29 2.08
CA TRP A 50 28.74 8.97 1.19
C TRP A 50 27.48 8.72 1.98
N HIS A 51 26.33 8.96 1.38
CA HIS A 51 25.06 8.64 2.01
C HIS A 51 24.02 8.15 1.02
N LEU A 52 23.16 7.27 1.53
CA LEU A 52 21.96 6.79 0.88
C LEU A 52 20.73 7.15 1.73
N PRO A 53 19.56 7.30 1.13
CA PRO A 53 18.34 7.46 1.90
C PRO A 53 18.07 6.21 2.76
N ASP A 54 17.71 6.39 4.04
CA ASP A 54 17.36 5.30 4.95
C ASP A 54 16.00 4.71 4.60
N LEU A 55 15.97 3.84 3.60
CA LEU A 55 14.79 3.16 3.11
C LEU A 55 14.88 1.65 3.37
N PRO A 56 13.74 0.95 3.59
CA PRO A 56 13.76 -0.51 3.78
C PRO A 56 14.48 -1.27 2.66
N ALA A 57 14.25 -0.90 1.40
CA ALA A 57 14.91 -1.53 0.26
C ALA A 57 16.43 -1.32 0.27
N VAL A 58 16.91 -0.14 0.69
CA VAL A 58 18.34 0.15 0.82
C VAL A 58 18.94 -0.66 1.97
N ARG A 59 18.24 -0.75 3.11
CA ARG A 59 18.68 -1.59 4.24
C ARG A 59 18.76 -3.05 3.87
N ASP A 60 17.75 -3.56 3.14
CA ASP A 60 17.74 -4.94 2.66
C ASP A 60 18.90 -5.20 1.69
N ALA A 61 19.16 -4.29 0.74
CA ALA A 61 20.27 -4.39 -0.22
C ALA A 61 21.65 -4.34 0.46
N LEU A 62 21.80 -3.53 1.51
CA LEU A 62 23.00 -3.42 2.32
C LEU A 62 23.08 -4.46 3.45
N LYS A 63 22.17 -5.42 3.53
CA LYS A 63 22.04 -6.44 4.60
C LYS A 63 22.02 -5.85 6.02
N LEU A 64 21.54 -4.60 6.18
CA LEU A 64 21.48 -3.93 7.48
C LEU A 64 20.22 -4.31 8.24
N THR A 65 20.30 -4.27 9.58
CA THR A 65 19.16 -4.54 10.44
C THR A 65 18.00 -3.57 10.16
N ARG A 66 16.78 -4.10 10.10
CA ARG A 66 15.58 -3.25 9.98
C ARG A 66 15.32 -2.54 11.31
N LYS A 67 14.80 -1.31 11.22
CA LYS A 67 14.29 -0.62 12.42
C LYS A 67 13.23 -1.48 13.09
N GLU A 68 13.29 -1.59 14.41
CA GLU A 68 12.23 -2.23 15.19
C GLU A 68 10.89 -1.53 14.99
N TRP A 69 9.83 -2.33 15.03
CA TRP A 69 8.48 -1.81 14.91
C TRP A 69 8.17 -0.83 16.03
N GLY A 70 7.80 0.40 15.66
CA GLY A 70 7.36 1.41 16.62
C GLY A 70 8.47 2.02 17.48
N SER A 71 9.76 1.78 17.20
CA SER A 71 10.88 2.33 18.00
C SER A 71 10.79 3.84 18.21
N GLN A 72 10.48 4.61 17.17
CA GLN A 72 10.31 6.05 17.26
C GLN A 72 9.11 6.43 18.15
N ILE A 73 7.97 5.75 17.98
CA ILE A 73 6.77 6.00 18.80
C ILE A 73 7.04 5.62 20.24
N LYS A 74 7.77 4.52 20.49
CA LYS A 74 8.12 4.07 21.84
C LYS A 74 8.95 5.09 22.60
N SER A 75 9.89 5.79 21.94
CA SER A 75 10.68 6.84 22.57
C SER A 75 9.87 8.12 22.94
N GLU A 76 8.70 8.30 22.32
CA GLU A 76 7.78 9.42 22.59
C GLU A 76 6.72 9.10 23.67
N ILE A 77 6.64 7.83 24.10
CA ILE A 77 5.68 7.34 25.10
C ILE A 77 6.34 7.32 26.47
N ASN A 78 5.61 7.79 27.49
CA ASN A 78 6.06 7.74 28.86
C ASN A 78 6.34 6.28 29.31
N GLU A 79 7.35 6.09 30.16
CA GLU A 79 7.83 4.78 30.63
C GLU A 79 6.71 3.89 31.17
N VAL A 80 5.74 4.48 31.88
CA VAL A 80 4.57 3.80 32.45
C VAL A 80 3.79 2.96 31.40
N ASN A 81 3.75 3.43 30.15
CA ASN A 81 2.99 2.81 29.07
C ASN A 81 3.87 2.05 28.05
N GLN A 82 5.20 2.07 28.18
CA GLN A 82 6.09 1.41 27.22
C GLN A 82 5.95 -0.11 27.20
N LYS A 83 5.68 -0.72 28.34
CA LYS A 83 5.42 -2.16 28.43
C LYS A 83 4.13 -2.52 27.69
N ALA A 84 3.05 -1.77 27.94
CA ALA A 84 1.76 -1.96 27.26
C ALA A 84 1.91 -1.87 25.73
N PHE A 85 2.72 -0.91 25.24
CA PHE A 85 3.01 -0.72 23.84
C PHE A 85 3.82 -1.89 23.25
N SER A 86 4.79 -2.43 23.99
CA SER A 86 5.58 -3.58 23.55
C SER A 86 4.72 -4.84 23.46
N ASP A 87 3.92 -5.15 24.52
CA ASP A 87 2.97 -6.26 24.55
C ASP A 87 1.98 -6.18 23.37
N PHE A 88 1.53 -4.97 23.03
CA PHE A 88 0.64 -4.72 21.90
C PHE A 88 1.29 -5.09 20.56
N ILE A 89 2.54 -4.68 20.33
CA ILE A 89 3.27 -5.01 19.11
C ILE A 89 3.49 -6.51 18.98
N ASP A 90 3.87 -7.17 20.08
CA ASP A 90 4.13 -8.61 20.06
C ASP A 90 2.86 -9.41 19.81
N GLN A 91 1.72 -9.00 20.38
CA GLN A 91 0.43 -9.62 20.07
C GLN A 91 0.02 -9.46 18.60
N LEU A 92 0.29 -8.31 17.98
CA LEU A 92 0.06 -8.10 16.55
C LEU A 92 0.92 -9.02 15.68
N LYS A 93 2.19 -9.24 16.07
CA LYS A 93 3.10 -10.16 15.39
C LYS A 93 2.63 -11.62 15.56
N LEU A 94 2.31 -12.05 16.77
CA LEU A 94 1.82 -13.42 17.06
C LEU A 94 0.56 -13.75 16.26
N LYS A 95 -0.33 -12.79 16.08
CA LYS A 95 -1.53 -12.96 15.23
C LYS A 95 -1.24 -12.85 13.73
N ALA A 96 0.02 -12.72 13.33
CA ALA A 96 0.47 -12.65 11.94
C ALA A 96 -0.29 -11.61 11.11
N TYR A 97 -0.59 -10.44 11.69
CA TYR A 97 -1.17 -9.34 10.94
C TYR A 97 -0.26 -8.84 9.83
N SER A 98 -0.84 -8.26 8.78
CA SER A 98 -0.08 -7.68 7.68
C SER A 98 0.80 -6.52 8.17
N LYS A 99 1.97 -6.31 7.52
CA LYS A 99 2.87 -5.19 7.83
C LYS A 99 2.15 -3.83 7.87
N ASN A 100 1.19 -3.61 6.97
CA ASN A 100 0.41 -2.37 6.94
C ASN A 100 -0.57 -2.28 8.11
N THR A 101 -1.22 -3.38 8.49
CA THR A 101 -2.11 -3.42 9.66
C THR A 101 -1.32 -3.16 10.93
N ILE A 102 -0.17 -3.81 11.11
CA ILE A 102 0.72 -3.59 12.26
C ILE A 102 1.11 -2.11 12.34
N ARG A 103 1.56 -1.51 11.22
CA ARG A 103 1.94 -0.09 11.20
C ARG A 103 0.79 0.84 11.58
N THR A 104 -0.39 0.62 11.02
CA THR A 104 -1.57 1.43 11.34
C THR A 104 -1.93 1.30 12.81
N TYR A 105 -2.01 0.08 13.34
CA TYR A 105 -2.38 -0.16 14.73
C TYR A 105 -1.37 0.43 15.71
N ILE A 106 -0.07 0.28 15.45
CA ILE A 106 1.01 0.90 16.23
C ILE A 106 0.86 2.43 16.27
N THR A 107 0.58 3.06 15.13
CA THR A 107 0.39 4.51 15.04
C THR A 107 -0.83 4.97 15.83
N GLU A 108 -1.96 4.29 15.67
CA GLU A 108 -3.22 4.68 16.32
C GLU A 108 -3.19 4.42 17.83
N PHE A 109 -2.64 3.29 18.28
CA PHE A 109 -2.50 3.02 19.70
C PHE A 109 -1.44 3.92 20.36
N GLY A 110 -0.32 4.12 19.68
CA GLY A 110 0.73 5.04 20.13
C GLY A 110 0.22 6.48 20.29
N HIS A 111 -0.74 6.91 19.47
CA HIS A 111 -1.39 8.21 19.62
C HIS A 111 -2.12 8.34 20.97
N LEU A 112 -2.90 7.34 21.37
CA LEU A 112 -3.55 7.30 22.69
C LEU A 112 -2.52 7.40 23.81
N LEU A 113 -1.46 6.58 23.76
CA LEU A 113 -0.45 6.53 24.81
C LEU A 113 0.32 7.86 24.98
N ARG A 114 0.53 8.61 23.89
CA ARG A 114 1.13 9.94 23.97
C ARG A 114 0.21 10.94 24.68
N ILE A 115 -1.10 10.89 24.44
CA ILE A 115 -2.08 11.77 25.10
C ILE A 115 -2.18 11.45 26.59
N LEU A 116 -2.10 10.18 26.95
CA LEU A 116 -2.17 9.74 28.35
C LEU A 116 -0.98 10.21 29.21
N ARG A 117 0.16 10.50 28.58
CA ARG A 117 1.39 10.88 29.29
C ARG A 117 1.72 9.90 30.41
N THR A 118 1.65 10.35 31.67
CA THR A 118 1.95 9.56 32.89
C THR A 118 0.78 8.69 33.37
N PHE A 119 -0.42 8.82 32.76
CA PHE A 119 -1.57 8.03 33.17
C PHE A 119 -1.49 6.61 32.55
N PRO A 120 -1.60 5.53 33.39
CA PRO A 120 -1.53 4.17 32.89
C PRO A 120 -2.72 3.85 31.96
N VAL A 121 -2.45 3.27 30.81
CA VAL A 121 -3.51 2.89 29.85
C VAL A 121 -4.44 1.80 30.39
N ASP A 122 -3.96 0.97 31.31
CA ASP A 122 -4.74 -0.12 31.92
C ASP A 122 -5.81 0.38 32.89
N ASP A 123 -5.65 1.61 33.43
CA ASP A 123 -6.55 2.24 34.38
C ASP A 123 -7.59 3.14 33.71
N LEU A 124 -7.60 3.18 32.37
CA LEU A 124 -8.62 3.95 31.62
C LEU A 124 -10.01 3.35 31.81
N SER A 125 -10.96 4.19 32.23
CA SER A 125 -12.38 3.87 32.24
C SER A 125 -13.00 3.99 30.85
N GLU A 126 -14.19 3.41 30.66
CA GLU A 126 -14.94 3.53 29.41
C GLU A 126 -15.27 4.99 29.08
N ASP A 127 -15.64 5.79 30.08
CA ASP A 127 -16.00 7.18 29.86
C ASP A 127 -14.80 8.02 29.41
N ARG A 128 -13.63 7.82 30.00
CA ARG A 128 -12.40 8.45 29.52
C ARG A 128 -12.00 8.04 28.10
N LEU A 129 -12.30 6.81 27.71
CA LEU A 129 -12.09 6.37 26.32
C LEU A 129 -13.10 7.04 25.38
N LYS A 130 -14.36 7.20 25.78
CA LYS A 130 -15.35 7.99 25.01
C LYS A 130 -14.90 9.44 24.85
N ASP A 131 -14.47 10.09 25.94
CA ASP A 131 -13.93 11.46 25.91
C ASP A 131 -12.73 11.58 24.98
N TYR A 132 -11.81 10.60 24.98
CA TYR A 132 -10.70 10.55 24.05
C TYR A 132 -11.16 10.48 22.58
N PHE A 133 -12.16 9.67 22.26
CA PHE A 133 -12.66 9.58 20.89
C PHE A 133 -13.43 10.82 20.46
N LEU A 134 -14.17 11.46 21.38
CA LEU A 134 -14.81 12.77 21.16
C LEU A 134 -13.75 13.85 20.91
N TYR A 135 -12.70 13.89 21.72
CA TYR A 135 -11.56 14.78 21.48
C TYR A 135 -10.97 14.61 20.08
N CYS A 136 -10.79 13.37 19.62
CA CYS A 136 -10.27 13.08 18.28
C CYS A 136 -11.20 13.61 17.16
N LEU A 137 -12.52 13.55 17.36
CA LEU A 137 -13.49 14.06 16.39
C LEU A 137 -13.57 15.58 16.40
N GLU A 138 -13.72 16.17 17.58
CA GLU A 138 -14.06 17.58 17.76
C GLU A 138 -12.84 18.50 17.67
N LYS A 139 -11.74 18.10 18.31
CA LYS A 139 -10.52 18.93 18.38
C LYS A 139 -9.53 18.59 17.26
N GLU A 140 -9.25 17.32 17.03
CA GLU A 140 -8.33 16.89 15.95
C GLU A 140 -9.02 16.85 14.59
N LYS A 141 -10.35 16.87 14.55
CA LYS A 141 -11.19 16.87 13.33
C LYS A 141 -10.83 15.71 12.38
N ILE A 142 -10.50 14.54 12.95
CA ILE A 142 -10.25 13.36 12.16
C ILE A 142 -11.53 12.83 11.51
N LYS A 143 -11.39 12.23 10.32
CA LYS A 143 -12.54 11.66 9.61
C LYS A 143 -13.01 10.36 10.26
N GLU A 144 -14.26 10.01 10.05
CA GLU A 144 -14.93 8.83 10.62
C GLU A 144 -14.18 7.51 10.34
N ASN A 145 -13.64 7.37 9.12
CA ASN A 145 -12.83 6.18 8.75
C ASN A 145 -11.54 6.09 9.57
N HIS A 146 -10.91 7.23 9.87
CA HIS A 146 -9.70 7.29 10.68
C HIS A 146 -10.04 6.96 12.14
N LEU A 147 -11.12 7.54 12.67
CA LEU A 147 -11.59 7.22 14.01
C LEU A 147 -11.91 5.72 14.16
N ASN A 148 -12.58 5.11 13.18
CA ASN A 148 -12.82 3.67 13.17
C ASN A 148 -11.53 2.83 13.24
N SER A 149 -10.45 3.28 12.59
CA SER A 149 -9.13 2.63 12.68
C SER A 149 -8.54 2.76 14.07
N ARG A 150 -8.69 3.93 14.69
CA ARG A 150 -8.24 4.24 16.06
C ARG A 150 -8.98 3.40 17.10
N ILE A 151 -10.31 3.34 17.00
CA ILE A 151 -11.17 2.48 17.83
C ILE A 151 -10.74 1.01 17.70
N ASN A 152 -10.49 0.52 16.47
CA ASN A 152 -10.07 -0.86 16.26
C ASN A 152 -8.72 -1.17 16.93
N ALA A 153 -7.76 -0.25 16.90
CA ALA A 153 -6.46 -0.43 17.55
C ALA A 153 -6.59 -0.48 19.08
N VAL A 154 -7.36 0.46 19.66
CA VAL A 154 -7.62 0.50 21.11
C VAL A 154 -8.39 -0.75 21.55
N LYS A 155 -9.43 -1.13 20.81
CA LYS A 155 -10.21 -2.35 21.05
C LYS A 155 -9.32 -3.60 21.02
N PHE A 156 -8.42 -3.70 20.04
CA PHE A 156 -7.47 -4.79 19.95
C PHE A 156 -6.60 -4.89 21.21
N TYR A 157 -6.14 -3.77 21.76
CA TYR A 157 -5.36 -3.77 22.99
C TYR A 157 -6.13 -4.40 24.14
N TYR A 158 -7.31 -3.88 24.45
CA TYR A 158 -8.06 -4.35 25.60
C TYR A 158 -8.58 -5.79 25.42
N GLU A 159 -9.08 -6.16 24.24
CA GLU A 159 -9.61 -7.50 24.00
C GLU A 159 -8.53 -8.57 23.81
N GLN A 160 -7.46 -8.24 23.10
CA GLN A 160 -6.50 -9.25 22.65
C GLN A 160 -5.23 -9.28 23.49
N VAL A 161 -4.83 -8.15 24.06
CA VAL A 161 -3.64 -8.06 24.94
C VAL A 161 -4.05 -8.21 26.40
N ARG A 162 -5.05 -7.45 26.85
CA ARG A 162 -5.54 -7.47 28.23
C ARG A 162 -6.66 -8.47 28.50
N LYS A 163 -7.20 -9.12 27.46
CA LYS A 163 -8.26 -10.14 27.53
C LYS A 163 -9.52 -9.68 28.28
N LYS A 164 -9.79 -8.36 28.28
CA LYS A 164 -11.03 -7.81 28.84
C LYS A 164 -12.23 -8.24 27.99
N SER A 165 -13.38 -8.44 28.61
CA SER A 165 -14.59 -8.90 27.93
C SER A 165 -15.01 -7.98 26.78
N LYS A 166 -15.69 -8.53 25.76
CA LYS A 166 -16.18 -7.72 24.61
C LYS A 166 -17.18 -6.64 25.00
N MET A 167 -17.86 -6.79 26.13
CA MET A 167 -18.84 -5.81 26.65
C MET A 167 -18.18 -4.50 27.10
N PHE A 168 -16.87 -4.47 27.31
CA PHE A 168 -16.15 -3.25 27.72
C PHE A 168 -16.12 -2.16 26.63
N PHE A 169 -16.56 -2.45 25.39
CA PHE A 169 -16.41 -1.54 24.25
C PHE A 169 -17.67 -1.41 23.38
N ASP A 170 -18.76 -0.99 23.95
CA ASP A 170 -19.89 -0.51 23.14
C ASP A 170 -19.73 0.98 22.78
N ILE A 171 -18.58 1.27 22.14
CA ILE A 171 -18.31 2.61 21.63
C ILE A 171 -19.08 2.78 20.33
N PRO A 172 -20.02 3.74 20.25
CA PRO A 172 -20.75 4.04 19.03
C PRO A 172 -19.80 4.33 17.88
N ARG A 173 -19.95 3.59 16.78
CA ARG A 173 -19.14 3.83 15.59
C ARG A 173 -19.75 4.93 14.73
N PRO A 174 -18.99 5.92 14.30
CA PRO A 174 -19.49 6.93 13.40
C PRO A 174 -19.94 6.29 12.08
N LYS A 175 -21.12 6.69 11.60
CA LYS A 175 -21.63 6.29 10.30
C LYS A 175 -20.75 6.88 9.22
N THR A 176 -20.13 6.03 8.41
CA THR A 176 -19.32 6.49 7.27
C THR A 176 -20.20 6.73 6.06
N PRO A 177 -20.05 7.88 5.37
CA PRO A 177 -20.78 8.13 4.14
C PRO A 177 -20.46 7.07 3.08
N LYS A 178 -21.50 6.51 2.46
CA LYS A 178 -21.33 5.60 1.32
C LYS A 178 -21.13 6.44 0.06
N LEU A 179 -19.90 6.79 -0.24
CA LEU A 179 -19.57 7.52 -1.47
C LEU A 179 -19.45 6.53 -2.62
N LEU A 180 -19.99 6.93 -3.77
CA LEU A 180 -19.79 6.17 -5.01
C LEU A 180 -18.30 6.17 -5.38
N PRO A 181 -17.75 5.05 -5.87
CA PRO A 181 -16.38 4.99 -6.33
C PRO A 181 -16.13 6.02 -7.43
N LYS A 182 -15.05 6.77 -7.31
CA LYS A 182 -14.60 7.65 -8.38
C LYS A 182 -13.96 6.80 -9.47
N MET A 183 -14.36 7.04 -10.71
CA MET A 183 -13.88 6.33 -11.89
C MET A 183 -13.39 7.27 -12.97
N LEU A 184 -12.63 6.75 -13.90
CA LEU A 184 -12.17 7.39 -15.13
C LEU A 184 -13.00 6.85 -16.29
N SER A 185 -13.36 7.70 -17.24
CA SER A 185 -13.91 7.25 -18.52
C SER A 185 -12.85 6.54 -19.37
N GLN A 186 -13.26 5.77 -20.36
CA GLN A 186 -12.32 5.11 -21.29
C GLN A 186 -11.42 6.13 -22.01
N ALA A 187 -11.95 7.29 -22.37
CA ALA A 187 -11.20 8.38 -22.99
C ALA A 187 -10.13 8.96 -22.04
N GLU A 188 -10.45 9.13 -20.75
CA GLU A 188 -9.50 9.58 -19.75
C GLU A 188 -8.40 8.53 -19.48
N VAL A 189 -8.76 7.24 -19.41
CA VAL A 189 -7.78 6.15 -19.29
C VAL A 189 -6.82 6.15 -20.48
N ARG A 190 -7.34 6.28 -21.72
CA ARG A 190 -6.52 6.37 -22.93
C ARG A 190 -5.56 7.56 -22.86
N LYS A 191 -6.04 8.75 -22.51
CA LYS A 191 -5.18 9.94 -22.34
C LYS A 191 -4.06 9.71 -21.33
N ILE A 192 -4.35 9.06 -20.20
CA ILE A 192 -3.33 8.76 -19.18
C ILE A 192 -2.27 7.83 -19.76
N PHE A 193 -2.65 6.81 -20.52
CA PHE A 193 -1.71 5.87 -21.13
C PHE A 193 -0.86 6.57 -22.19
N ASP A 194 -1.45 7.36 -23.09
CA ASP A 194 -0.75 8.08 -24.15
C ASP A 194 0.29 9.08 -23.62
N HIS A 195 0.06 9.65 -22.43
CA HIS A 195 0.99 10.59 -21.79
C HIS A 195 1.98 9.89 -20.83
N THR A 196 1.99 8.54 -20.79
CA THR A 196 2.94 7.77 -19.97
C THR A 196 4.03 7.18 -20.86
N THR A 197 5.10 7.92 -21.08
CA THR A 197 6.16 7.56 -22.04
C THR A 197 7.08 6.42 -21.56
N ASN A 198 7.26 6.24 -20.26
CA ASN A 198 8.09 5.17 -19.73
C ASN A 198 7.34 3.83 -19.81
N GLN A 199 7.87 2.86 -20.56
CA GLN A 199 7.25 1.56 -20.82
C GLN A 199 6.93 0.77 -19.52
N LYS A 200 7.85 0.77 -18.55
CA LYS A 200 7.64 0.13 -17.24
C LYS A 200 6.46 0.74 -16.49
N HIS A 201 6.39 2.06 -16.46
CA HIS A 201 5.32 2.79 -15.80
C HIS A 201 3.97 2.56 -16.50
N LEU A 202 3.97 2.64 -17.83
CA LEU A 202 2.78 2.39 -18.64
C LEU A 202 2.21 0.99 -18.39
N LEU A 203 3.07 -0.03 -18.44
CA LEU A 203 2.65 -1.42 -18.21
C LEU A 203 2.04 -1.62 -16.82
N MET A 204 2.61 -1.00 -15.77
CA MET A 204 2.01 -1.05 -14.42
C MET A 204 0.57 -0.49 -14.40
N LEU A 205 0.33 0.63 -15.09
CA LEU A 205 -1.00 1.24 -15.16
C LEU A 205 -1.95 0.39 -16.02
N GLN A 206 -1.44 -0.18 -17.10
CA GLN A 206 -2.20 -1.08 -17.98
C GLN A 206 -2.61 -2.37 -17.25
N LEU A 207 -1.76 -2.94 -16.38
CA LEU A 207 -2.14 -4.08 -15.54
C LEU A 207 -3.22 -3.72 -14.51
N CYS A 208 -3.16 -2.50 -13.93
CA CYS A 208 -4.22 -2.01 -13.05
C CYS A 208 -5.58 -1.98 -13.75
N TYR A 209 -5.60 -1.51 -15.00
CA TYR A 209 -6.83 -1.35 -15.79
C TYR A 209 -7.20 -2.61 -16.58
N GLY A 210 -6.27 -3.28 -17.23
CA GLY A 210 -6.56 -4.41 -18.13
C GLY A 210 -6.89 -5.72 -17.40
N MET A 211 -6.40 -5.88 -16.16
CA MET A 211 -6.66 -7.05 -15.33
C MET A 211 -7.31 -6.71 -13.98
N GLY A 212 -7.60 -5.45 -13.72
CA GLY A 212 -8.18 -5.00 -12.46
C GLY A 212 -7.32 -5.30 -11.23
N LEU A 213 -6.00 -5.42 -11.37
CA LEU A 213 -5.12 -5.76 -10.27
C LEU A 213 -5.02 -4.64 -9.23
N ARG A 214 -4.88 -5.02 -7.95
CA ARG A 214 -4.52 -4.04 -6.90
C ARG A 214 -3.07 -3.62 -7.06
N VAL A 215 -2.75 -2.38 -6.73
CA VAL A 215 -1.38 -1.87 -6.80
C VAL A 215 -0.39 -2.73 -6.01
N SER A 216 -0.80 -3.28 -4.86
CA SER A 216 0.02 -4.21 -4.08
C SER A 216 0.23 -5.56 -4.77
N GLU A 217 -0.71 -6.02 -5.58
CA GLU A 217 -0.59 -7.25 -6.36
C GLU A 217 0.40 -7.05 -7.50
N ILE A 218 0.34 -5.91 -8.18
CA ILE A 218 1.27 -5.57 -9.29
C ILE A 218 2.72 -5.49 -8.83
N VAL A 219 2.99 -4.81 -7.73
CA VAL A 219 4.38 -4.67 -7.25
C VAL A 219 4.98 -5.97 -6.69
N ASN A 220 4.13 -6.91 -6.28
CA ASN A 220 4.56 -8.23 -5.81
C ASN A 220 4.46 -9.32 -6.89
N LEU A 221 4.05 -8.97 -8.10
CA LEU A 221 3.95 -9.92 -9.20
C LEU A 221 5.35 -10.37 -9.63
N LYS A 222 5.57 -11.68 -9.64
CA LYS A 222 6.81 -12.30 -10.09
C LYS A 222 6.67 -12.84 -11.50
N ILE A 223 7.80 -13.07 -12.17
CA ILE A 223 7.84 -13.64 -13.53
C ILE A 223 7.24 -15.05 -13.52
N GLU A 224 7.58 -15.85 -12.50
CA GLU A 224 7.08 -17.23 -12.34
C GLU A 224 5.56 -17.32 -12.17
N HIS A 225 4.91 -16.21 -11.78
CA HIS A 225 3.45 -16.17 -11.63
C HIS A 225 2.70 -16.09 -12.98
N ILE A 226 3.39 -15.83 -14.09
CA ILE A 226 2.79 -15.62 -15.41
C ILE A 226 2.86 -16.91 -16.21
N ASN A 227 1.73 -17.57 -16.38
CA ASN A 227 1.60 -18.76 -17.20
C ASN A 227 1.00 -18.41 -18.57
N SER A 228 1.87 -18.14 -19.54
CA SER A 228 1.44 -17.77 -20.89
C SER A 228 0.88 -18.96 -21.70
N GLY A 229 1.17 -20.20 -21.29
CA GLY A 229 0.60 -21.39 -21.95
C GLY A 229 -0.88 -21.58 -21.62
N ASN A 230 -1.24 -21.36 -20.36
CA ASN A 230 -2.62 -21.48 -19.89
C ASN A 230 -3.37 -20.14 -19.86
N MET A 231 -2.74 -19.04 -20.28
CA MET A 231 -3.28 -17.67 -20.24
C MET A 231 -3.79 -17.28 -18.84
N LEU A 232 -3.00 -17.61 -17.81
CA LEU A 232 -3.33 -17.36 -16.41
C LEU A 232 -2.19 -16.62 -15.69
N VAL A 233 -2.56 -15.82 -14.70
CA VAL A 233 -1.63 -15.16 -13.77
C VAL A 233 -2.00 -15.53 -12.34
N LEU A 234 -1.03 -16.04 -11.58
CA LEU A 234 -1.16 -16.31 -10.16
C LEU A 234 -0.98 -15.02 -9.36
N ILE A 235 -1.97 -14.63 -8.62
CA ILE A 235 -1.90 -13.52 -7.64
C ILE A 235 -1.68 -14.13 -6.27
N ALA A 236 -0.42 -14.24 -5.89
CA ALA A 236 0.00 -14.82 -4.63
C ALA A 236 -0.19 -13.84 -3.46
N GLY A 237 -0.58 -14.34 -2.29
CA GLY A 237 -0.70 -13.56 -1.05
C GLY A 237 -1.69 -12.39 -1.12
N ALA A 238 -2.76 -12.50 -1.91
CA ALA A 238 -3.79 -11.47 -2.02
C ALA A 238 -4.43 -11.13 -0.66
N LYS A 239 -5.35 -10.18 -0.60
CA LYS A 239 -6.01 -9.76 0.64
C LYS A 239 -6.60 -10.96 1.39
N GLY A 240 -6.12 -11.19 2.62
CA GLY A 240 -6.49 -12.36 3.43
C GLY A 240 -5.57 -13.57 3.25
N LYS A 241 -4.39 -13.40 2.65
CA LYS A 241 -3.38 -14.45 2.39
C LYS A 241 -3.91 -15.61 1.52
N LYS A 242 -4.88 -15.33 0.66
CA LYS A 242 -5.43 -16.32 -0.30
C LYS A 242 -4.84 -16.05 -1.68
N ASP A 243 -4.39 -17.10 -2.32
CA ASP A 243 -3.97 -17.07 -3.71
C ASP A 243 -5.18 -17.16 -4.63
N ARG A 244 -5.08 -16.56 -5.81
CA ARG A 244 -6.07 -16.71 -6.87
C ARG A 244 -5.41 -16.64 -8.23
N TYR A 245 -6.03 -17.28 -9.19
CA TYR A 245 -5.70 -17.08 -10.60
C TYR A 245 -6.59 -16.00 -11.20
N THR A 246 -6.05 -15.26 -12.16
CA THR A 246 -6.81 -14.35 -13.01
C THR A 246 -6.42 -14.57 -14.45
N ASN A 247 -7.32 -14.27 -15.38
CA ASN A 247 -7.06 -14.41 -16.81
C ASN A 247 -5.96 -13.43 -17.24
N LEU A 248 -5.10 -13.88 -18.13
CA LEU A 248 -4.10 -13.09 -18.83
C LEU A 248 -4.64 -12.73 -20.22
N PRO A 249 -5.11 -11.49 -20.46
CA PRO A 249 -5.54 -11.08 -21.80
C PRO A 249 -4.38 -11.13 -22.80
N GLU A 250 -4.66 -11.53 -24.06
CA GLU A 250 -3.63 -11.59 -25.12
C GLU A 250 -2.93 -10.24 -25.32
N SER A 251 -3.70 -9.14 -25.31
CA SER A 251 -3.16 -7.79 -25.39
C SER A 251 -2.15 -7.47 -24.27
N VAL A 252 -2.40 -7.97 -23.05
CA VAL A 252 -1.49 -7.82 -21.92
C VAL A 252 -0.26 -8.70 -22.10
N LEU A 253 -0.41 -9.94 -22.60
CA LEU A 253 0.74 -10.83 -22.85
C LEU A 253 1.72 -10.23 -23.87
N VAL A 254 1.22 -9.60 -24.93
CA VAL A 254 2.07 -8.89 -25.92
C VAL A 254 2.89 -7.80 -25.23
N LEU A 255 2.26 -6.98 -24.37
CA LEU A 255 2.93 -5.91 -23.63
C LEU A 255 3.97 -6.45 -22.63
N LEU A 256 3.66 -7.56 -21.95
CA LEU A 256 4.57 -8.23 -21.02
C LEU A 256 5.80 -8.77 -21.75
N ARG A 257 5.63 -9.38 -22.91
CA ARG A 257 6.74 -9.89 -23.73
C ARG A 257 7.64 -8.76 -24.22
N ALA A 258 7.07 -7.65 -24.69
CA ALA A 258 7.84 -6.48 -25.11
C ALA A 258 8.62 -5.87 -23.92
N TYR A 259 7.99 -5.76 -22.76
CA TYR A 259 8.64 -5.30 -21.55
C TYR A 259 9.80 -6.23 -21.12
N TYR A 260 9.57 -7.55 -21.10
CA TYR A 260 10.59 -8.53 -20.72
C TYR A 260 11.83 -8.43 -21.59
N LYS A 261 11.64 -8.28 -22.92
CA LYS A 261 12.76 -8.13 -23.88
C LYS A 261 13.60 -6.87 -23.64
N THR A 262 13.00 -5.82 -23.07
CA THR A 262 13.69 -4.53 -22.86
C THR A 262 14.35 -4.45 -21.47
N TYR A 263 13.69 -4.96 -20.43
CA TYR A 263 14.10 -4.74 -19.05
C TYR A 263 14.74 -5.93 -18.37
N HIS A 264 14.58 -7.15 -18.93
CA HIS A 264 15.15 -8.41 -18.40
C HIS A 264 15.02 -8.57 -16.88
N PRO A 265 13.81 -8.42 -16.29
CA PRO A 265 13.62 -8.56 -14.85
C PRO A 265 14.01 -9.98 -14.40
N LYS A 266 14.54 -10.12 -13.17
CA LYS A 266 15.08 -11.39 -12.64
C LYS A 266 14.11 -12.18 -11.78
N ASP A 267 13.42 -11.53 -10.83
CA ASP A 267 12.50 -12.16 -9.87
C ASP A 267 11.12 -11.48 -9.95
N TYR A 268 11.06 -10.22 -9.58
CA TYR A 268 9.81 -9.44 -9.68
C TYR A 268 9.63 -8.92 -11.09
N LEU A 269 8.37 -8.97 -11.58
CA LEU A 269 8.05 -8.37 -12.88
C LEU A 269 8.49 -6.90 -12.93
N PHE A 270 8.29 -6.17 -11.83
CA PHE A 270 8.71 -4.79 -11.70
C PHE A 270 9.70 -4.64 -10.55
N GLU A 271 10.97 -4.57 -10.91
CA GLU A 271 12.04 -4.39 -9.95
C GLU A 271 12.28 -2.92 -9.61
N GLY A 272 12.62 -2.66 -8.35
CA GLY A 272 13.04 -1.36 -7.84
C GLY A 272 14.47 -0.99 -8.28
N GLN A 273 14.84 0.25 -8.03
CA GLN A 273 16.18 0.77 -8.37
C GLN A 273 17.32 0.00 -7.66
N TYR A 274 17.06 -0.62 -6.52
CA TYR A 274 18.03 -1.36 -5.71
C TYR A 274 17.72 -2.87 -5.71
N GLY A 275 17.09 -3.37 -6.76
CA GLY A 275 16.57 -4.74 -6.76
C GLY A 275 15.30 -4.90 -5.94
N GLY A 276 14.77 -6.13 -5.88
CA GLY A 276 13.54 -6.44 -5.20
C GLY A 276 12.29 -5.78 -5.80
N ALA A 277 11.16 -5.89 -5.12
CA ALA A 277 9.88 -5.39 -5.62
C ALA A 277 9.85 -3.86 -5.76
N TYR A 278 9.19 -3.37 -6.81
CA TYR A 278 8.86 -1.95 -6.95
C TYR A 278 7.95 -1.48 -5.80
N THR A 279 7.96 -0.19 -5.43
CA THR A 279 7.17 0.24 -4.27
C THR A 279 5.78 0.71 -4.67
N VAL A 280 4.77 0.41 -3.84
CA VAL A 280 3.40 0.92 -4.01
C VAL A 280 3.38 2.45 -4.12
N ARG A 281 4.20 3.14 -3.32
CA ARG A 281 4.29 4.61 -3.32
C ARG A 281 4.83 5.15 -4.65
N SER A 282 5.79 4.45 -5.25
CA SER A 282 6.31 4.82 -6.57
C SER A 282 5.24 4.68 -7.65
N VAL A 283 4.45 3.58 -7.66
CA VAL A 283 3.33 3.43 -8.60
C VAL A 283 2.28 4.53 -8.43
N GLN A 284 1.95 4.88 -7.19
CA GLN A 284 1.04 5.99 -6.89
C GLN A 284 1.57 7.33 -7.42
N SER A 285 2.88 7.57 -7.28
CA SER A 285 3.53 8.77 -7.84
C SER A 285 3.51 8.78 -9.37
N VAL A 286 3.80 7.63 -10.00
CA VAL A 286 3.70 7.45 -11.46
C VAL A 286 2.29 7.80 -11.94
N PHE A 287 1.26 7.26 -11.32
CA PHE A 287 -0.13 7.55 -11.68
C PHE A 287 -0.48 9.03 -11.52
N LYS A 288 -0.08 9.65 -10.39
CA LYS A 288 -0.31 11.08 -10.17
C LYS A 288 0.36 11.95 -11.24
N GLN A 289 1.59 11.61 -11.63
CA GLN A 289 2.31 12.32 -12.69
C GLN A 289 1.64 12.12 -14.06
N ALA A 290 1.19 10.89 -14.37
CA ALA A 290 0.49 10.58 -15.61
C ALA A 290 -0.84 11.33 -15.71
N MET A 291 -1.63 11.40 -14.63
CA MET A 291 -2.85 12.21 -14.54
C MET A 291 -2.59 13.69 -14.83
N ALA A 292 -1.54 14.26 -14.21
CA ALA A 292 -1.17 15.66 -14.40
C ALA A 292 -0.77 15.95 -15.85
N LYS A 293 0.07 15.09 -16.45
CA LYS A 293 0.49 15.20 -17.86
C LYS A 293 -0.69 15.07 -18.83
N ALA A 294 -1.61 14.16 -18.56
CA ALA A 294 -2.82 13.95 -19.34
C ALA A 294 -3.88 15.05 -19.12
N LYS A 295 -3.63 16.01 -18.23
CA LYS A 295 -4.59 17.06 -17.83
C LYS A 295 -5.95 16.49 -17.37
N VAL A 296 -5.94 15.32 -16.73
CA VAL A 296 -7.13 14.71 -16.15
C VAL A 296 -7.31 15.23 -14.71
N ASN A 297 -8.23 16.17 -14.56
CA ASN A 297 -8.43 16.89 -13.29
C ASN A 297 -9.47 16.21 -12.39
N LYS A 298 -9.14 15.00 -11.90
CA LYS A 298 -9.97 14.24 -10.95
C LYS A 298 -9.18 13.90 -9.70
N SER A 299 -9.78 14.08 -8.53
CA SER A 299 -9.19 13.63 -7.26
C SER A 299 -9.37 12.12 -7.08
N ILE A 300 -8.54 11.34 -7.76
CA ILE A 300 -8.58 9.88 -7.80
C ILE A 300 -7.17 9.31 -7.65
N GLY A 301 -7.03 8.22 -6.92
CA GLY A 301 -5.75 7.49 -6.82
C GLY A 301 -5.66 6.36 -7.86
N VAL A 302 -4.50 5.70 -7.93
CA VAL A 302 -4.25 4.58 -8.85
C VAL A 302 -5.28 3.46 -8.76
N HIS A 303 -5.89 3.25 -7.59
CA HIS A 303 -6.98 2.29 -7.41
C HIS A 303 -8.24 2.61 -8.24
N GLY A 304 -8.36 3.87 -8.68
CA GLY A 304 -9.39 4.29 -9.62
C GLY A 304 -9.33 3.57 -10.96
N LEU A 305 -8.15 3.18 -11.45
CA LEU A 305 -8.02 2.36 -12.66
C LEU A 305 -8.73 1.01 -12.50
N ARG A 306 -8.58 0.36 -11.35
CA ARG A 306 -9.29 -0.88 -11.04
C ARG A 306 -10.81 -0.65 -10.91
N HIS A 307 -11.25 0.47 -10.31
CA HIS A 307 -12.67 0.82 -10.28
C HIS A 307 -13.21 1.04 -11.68
N SER A 308 -12.46 1.74 -12.53
CA SER A 308 -12.83 1.95 -13.94
C SER A 308 -12.90 0.63 -14.72
N TYR A 309 -11.94 -0.28 -14.52
CA TYR A 309 -12.01 -1.64 -15.10
C TYR A 309 -13.30 -2.35 -14.71
N ALA A 310 -13.62 -2.36 -13.41
CA ALA A 310 -14.83 -3.04 -12.92
C ALA A 310 -16.12 -2.43 -13.49
N THR A 311 -16.19 -1.10 -13.56
CA THR A 311 -17.35 -0.39 -14.10
C THR A 311 -17.50 -0.64 -15.60
N HIS A 312 -16.41 -0.50 -16.36
CA HIS A 312 -16.46 -0.70 -17.83
C HIS A 312 -16.79 -2.15 -18.21
N LEU A 313 -16.34 -3.14 -17.42
CA LEU A 313 -16.78 -4.54 -17.61
C LEU A 313 -18.27 -4.71 -17.36
N MET A 314 -18.81 -4.11 -16.31
CA MET A 314 -20.25 -4.14 -16.05
C MET A 314 -21.04 -3.45 -17.15
N GLU A 315 -20.58 -2.31 -17.64
CA GLU A 315 -21.18 -1.58 -18.77
C GLU A 315 -21.19 -2.42 -20.06
N SER A 316 -20.17 -3.28 -20.23
CA SER A 316 -20.12 -4.25 -21.34
C SER A 316 -20.97 -5.50 -21.14
N GLY A 317 -21.69 -5.61 -20.01
CA GLY A 317 -22.64 -6.71 -19.74
C GLY A 317 -22.04 -7.87 -18.93
N ALA A 318 -20.88 -7.70 -18.31
CA ALA A 318 -20.28 -8.75 -17.48
C ALA A 318 -21.14 -9.02 -16.22
N ASP A 319 -21.34 -10.30 -15.88
CA ASP A 319 -22.05 -10.71 -14.67
C ASP A 319 -21.30 -10.30 -13.40
N ILE A 320 -22.03 -9.85 -12.39
CA ILE A 320 -21.47 -9.37 -11.13
C ILE A 320 -20.72 -10.46 -10.34
N ARG A 321 -21.11 -11.73 -10.45
CA ARG A 321 -20.42 -12.84 -9.77
C ARG A 321 -19.09 -13.13 -10.45
N PHE A 322 -19.07 -13.09 -11.78
CA PHE A 322 -17.85 -13.21 -12.56
C PHE A 322 -16.90 -12.06 -12.25
N LEU A 323 -17.41 -10.83 -12.19
CA LEU A 323 -16.63 -9.67 -11.80
C LEU A 323 -16.07 -9.78 -10.35
N GLN A 324 -16.87 -10.32 -9.41
CA GLN A 324 -16.43 -10.58 -8.04
C GLN A 324 -15.21 -11.52 -8.02
N GLU A 325 -15.24 -12.59 -8.80
CA GLU A 325 -14.20 -13.58 -8.92
C GLU A 325 -12.91 -12.97 -9.51
N LEU A 326 -13.02 -12.30 -10.67
CA LEU A 326 -11.91 -11.62 -11.33
C LEU A 326 -11.20 -10.61 -10.39
N LEU A 327 -11.98 -9.85 -9.65
CA LEU A 327 -11.46 -8.88 -8.70
C LEU A 327 -10.93 -9.54 -7.41
N GLY A 328 -11.29 -10.79 -7.12
CA GLY A 328 -10.97 -11.44 -5.85
C GLY A 328 -11.58 -10.70 -4.66
N HIS A 329 -12.87 -10.44 -4.70
CA HIS A 329 -13.62 -9.87 -3.60
C HIS A 329 -14.23 -10.98 -2.73
N ASN A 330 -13.90 -11.00 -1.43
CA ASN A 330 -14.44 -11.99 -0.50
C ASN A 330 -15.95 -11.85 -0.27
N SER A 331 -16.56 -10.71 -0.60
CA SER A 331 -17.97 -10.43 -0.41
C SER A 331 -18.54 -9.73 -1.63
N ILE A 332 -19.69 -10.21 -2.08
CA ILE A 332 -20.45 -9.62 -3.19
C ILE A 332 -20.81 -8.14 -2.91
N LYS A 333 -21.00 -7.77 -1.64
CA LYS A 333 -21.25 -6.37 -1.23
C LYS A 333 -20.16 -5.41 -1.70
N THR A 334 -18.90 -5.89 -1.81
CA THR A 334 -17.79 -5.08 -2.31
C THR A 334 -17.89 -4.85 -3.82
N THR A 335 -18.52 -5.75 -4.56
CA THR A 335 -18.73 -5.64 -6.01
C THR A 335 -20.02 -4.90 -6.35
N GLN A 336 -21.03 -5.00 -5.50
CA GLN A 336 -22.30 -4.27 -5.65
C GLN A 336 -22.15 -2.74 -5.71
N ILE A 337 -21.04 -2.18 -5.22
CA ILE A 337 -20.81 -0.74 -5.36
C ILE A 337 -20.76 -0.27 -6.82
N TYR A 338 -20.44 -1.17 -7.75
CA TYR A 338 -20.38 -0.86 -9.19
C TYR A 338 -21.75 -0.89 -9.84
N THR A 339 -22.74 -1.61 -9.29
CA THR A 339 -24.11 -1.67 -9.86
C THR A 339 -24.84 -0.33 -9.77
N HIS A 340 -24.45 0.53 -8.84
CA HIS A 340 -25.04 1.86 -8.68
C HIS A 340 -24.50 2.92 -9.64
N ILE A 341 -23.43 2.60 -10.39
CA ILE A 341 -22.72 3.55 -11.25
C ILE A 341 -23.20 3.43 -12.70
N THR A 342 -23.76 2.28 -13.09
CA THR A 342 -24.15 1.99 -14.47
C THR A 342 -25.58 2.45 -14.76
N ASP A 343 -25.79 3.75 -14.99
CA ASP A 343 -27.10 4.24 -15.50
C ASP A 343 -27.39 3.72 -16.92
N VAL A 344 -26.34 3.36 -17.67
CA VAL A 344 -26.45 2.75 -19.01
C VAL A 344 -27.14 1.38 -18.96
N SER A 345 -27.00 0.63 -17.87
CA SER A 345 -27.69 -0.66 -17.72
C SER A 345 -29.20 -0.47 -17.51
N LYS A 346 -29.60 0.61 -16.86
CA LYS A 346 -31.03 0.90 -16.63
C LYS A 346 -31.75 1.32 -17.90
N SER A 347 -31.08 2.09 -18.76
CA SER A 347 -31.65 2.53 -20.05
C SER A 347 -31.74 1.40 -21.10
N LYS A 348 -31.03 0.29 -20.89
CA LYS A 348 -31.10 -0.91 -21.76
C LYS A 348 -32.16 -1.92 -21.34
N ILE A 349 -32.81 -1.75 -20.19
CA ILE A 349 -33.91 -2.60 -19.75
C ILE A 349 -35.14 -2.22 -20.57
N LYS A 350 -35.50 -3.06 -21.53
CA LYS A 350 -36.73 -2.94 -22.25
C LYS A 350 -37.90 -3.45 -21.40
N SER A 351 -39.01 -2.75 -21.42
CA SER A 351 -40.22 -3.22 -20.76
C SER A 351 -40.70 -4.54 -21.41
N PRO A 352 -41.27 -5.49 -20.65
CA PRO A 352 -41.95 -6.61 -21.27
C PRO A 352 -43.00 -6.19 -22.30
N LEU A 353 -43.58 -5.01 -22.16
CA LEU A 353 -44.47 -4.40 -23.14
C LEU A 353 -43.80 -4.07 -24.50
N ASP A 354 -42.51 -3.87 -24.52
CA ASP A 354 -41.75 -3.58 -25.77
C ASP A 354 -41.52 -4.82 -26.64
N PHE A 355 -41.96 -5.99 -26.15
CA PHE A 355 -41.88 -7.28 -26.81
C PHE A 355 -43.26 -7.86 -27.17
N LEU A 356 -44.36 -7.18 -26.80
CA LEU A 356 -45.71 -7.51 -27.20
C LEU A 356 -46.12 -6.81 -28.50
#